data_9405c03d7f880834dec65402d19f7f5c
#
_entry.id   9405c03d7f880834dec65402d19f7f5c
#
_cell.length_a   1.000
_cell.length_b   1.000
_cell.length_c   1.000
_cell.angle_alpha   90.00
_cell.angle_beta   90.00
_cell.angle_gamma   90.00
#
_symmetry.space_group_name_H-M   'P 1'
#
loop_
_entity.id
_entity.type
_entity.pdbx_description
1 polymer ?
#
loop_
_entity_poly.entity_id
_entity_poly.type
_entity_poly.pdbx_seq_one_letter_code
_entity_poly.pdbx_strand_id
1 'polypeptide(L)'
;SVSFMGMGEPFANPNLFDALKILTNPSLFGLSQRRITISTIGMIPGIKRLTRDFPQVNLAFSLHSPFEKQRSELMPINQTYPLHKVMDALDAHVANTKRRLFLAYIMLGGINDSAEHAKALAHLILSRGALSYLYHVDLIPYNATDKTARKFTASNHEAIKNFSDILHSNRISVAIRMQFGSDIGAGCGQLYADERD
;
A
#
# COMPACT_ATOMS: atom_id res chain seq x y z
N SER A 1 -2.63 16.59 7.94
CA SER A 1 -3.09 15.35 7.30
C SER A 1 -3.23 14.23 8.33
N VAL A 2 -4.13 13.30 8.08
CA VAL A 2 -4.34 12.11 8.90
C VAL A 2 -4.10 10.89 8.01
N SER A 3 -3.33 9.91 8.53
CA SER A 3 -3.05 8.66 7.81
C SER A 3 -3.42 7.47 8.68
N PHE A 4 -4.30 6.63 8.17
CA PHE A 4 -4.62 5.33 8.77
C PHE A 4 -3.66 4.28 8.19
N MET A 5 -2.43 4.27 8.72
CA MET A 5 -1.32 3.43 8.27
C MET A 5 -0.64 2.66 9.42
N GLY A 6 -1.23 2.71 10.61
CA GLY A 6 -0.70 2.02 11.79
C GLY A 6 -0.97 0.51 11.77
N MET A 7 -1.08 -0.06 12.96
CA MET A 7 -1.33 -1.49 13.12
C MET A 7 -2.77 -1.87 12.76
N GLY A 8 -2.93 -3.04 12.15
CA GLY A 8 -4.21 -3.58 11.76
C GLY A 8 -4.70 -3.09 10.40
N GLU A 9 -5.83 -3.63 9.99
CA GLU A 9 -6.51 -3.26 8.74
C GLU A 9 -7.62 -2.23 9.04
N PRO A 10 -7.53 -1.00 8.52
CA PRO A 10 -8.52 0.03 8.81
C PRO A 10 -9.94 -0.38 8.45
N PHE A 11 -10.14 -1.07 7.32
CA PHE A 11 -11.48 -1.49 6.91
C PHE A 11 -12.10 -2.61 7.77
N ALA A 12 -11.30 -3.26 8.61
CA ALA A 12 -11.79 -4.21 9.61
C ALA A 12 -12.27 -3.50 10.90
N ASN A 13 -11.93 -2.22 11.08
CA ASN A 13 -12.38 -1.46 12.23
C ASN A 13 -13.81 -0.92 11.97
N PRO A 14 -14.82 -1.31 12.77
CA PRO A 14 -16.20 -0.88 12.58
C PRO A 14 -16.40 0.64 12.70
N ASN A 15 -15.54 1.31 13.45
CA ASN A 15 -15.64 2.75 13.71
C ASN A 15 -14.93 3.63 12.67
N LEU A 16 -14.22 3.05 11.68
CA LEU A 16 -13.46 3.83 10.70
C LEU A 16 -14.31 4.86 9.97
N PHE A 17 -15.46 4.45 9.46
CA PHE A 17 -16.31 5.34 8.66
C PHE A 17 -16.97 6.43 9.49
N ASP A 18 -17.25 6.18 10.75
CA ASP A 18 -17.76 7.21 11.68
C ASP A 18 -16.64 8.18 12.06
N ALA A 19 -15.42 7.71 12.26
CA ALA A 19 -14.26 8.58 12.41
C ALA A 19 -14.05 9.48 11.17
N LEU A 20 -14.20 8.95 9.95
CA LEU A 20 -14.13 9.76 8.73
C LEU A 20 -15.21 10.84 8.68
N LYS A 21 -16.46 10.52 9.07
CA LYS A 21 -17.54 11.53 9.15
C LYS A 21 -17.17 12.65 10.14
N ILE A 22 -16.68 12.29 11.33
CA ILE A 22 -16.28 13.26 12.36
C ILE A 22 -15.14 14.14 11.85
N LEU A 23 -14.10 13.54 11.28
CA LEU A 23 -12.92 14.26 10.76
C LEU A 23 -13.30 15.23 9.63
N THR A 24 -14.23 14.85 8.77
CA THR A 24 -14.61 15.66 7.60
C THR A 24 -15.75 16.61 7.84
N ASN A 25 -16.46 16.50 8.98
CA ASN A 25 -17.59 17.36 9.32
C ASN A 25 -17.09 18.81 9.56
N PRO A 26 -17.62 19.81 8.79
CA PRO A 26 -17.21 21.20 8.92
C PRO A 26 -17.49 21.78 10.34
N SER A 27 -18.50 21.28 11.03
CA SER A 27 -18.84 21.73 12.40
C SER A 27 -17.95 21.11 13.49
N LEU A 28 -17.06 20.15 13.14
CA LEU A 28 -16.14 19.49 14.05
C LEU A 28 -14.68 19.78 13.63
N PHE A 29 -14.03 18.82 12.93
CA PHE A 29 -12.64 19.01 12.50
C PHE A 29 -12.49 19.70 11.14
N GLY A 30 -13.49 19.63 10.27
CA GLY A 30 -13.49 20.28 8.95
C GLY A 30 -12.33 19.84 8.05
N LEU A 31 -11.77 18.66 8.27
CA LEU A 31 -10.61 18.20 7.50
C LEU A 31 -11.04 17.82 6.09
N SER A 32 -10.39 18.40 5.08
CA SER A 32 -10.61 17.98 3.70
C SER A 32 -10.30 16.48 3.53
N GLN A 33 -11.20 15.74 2.86
CA GLN A 33 -10.98 14.32 2.54
C GLN A 33 -9.63 14.09 1.86
N ARG A 34 -9.12 15.03 1.06
CA ARG A 34 -7.81 14.96 0.38
C ARG A 34 -6.62 14.96 1.33
N ARG A 35 -6.83 15.34 2.59
CA ARG A 35 -5.81 15.29 3.65
C ARG A 35 -5.87 14.00 4.47
N ILE A 36 -6.73 13.08 4.08
CA ILE A 36 -6.86 11.77 4.74
C ILE A 36 -6.35 10.70 3.79
N THR A 37 -5.57 9.76 4.32
CA THR A 37 -5.06 8.60 3.59
C THR A 37 -5.41 7.33 4.36
N ILE A 38 -5.95 6.34 3.65
CA ILE A 38 -6.22 5.00 4.20
C ILE A 38 -5.34 4.01 3.47
N SER A 39 -4.59 3.18 4.23
CA SER A 39 -3.88 2.03 3.69
C SER A 39 -4.68 0.76 3.96
N THR A 40 -4.81 -0.11 2.97
CA THR A 40 -5.55 -1.37 3.07
C THR A 40 -4.76 -2.54 2.49
N ILE A 41 -4.95 -3.70 3.08
CA ILE A 41 -4.47 -4.99 2.53
C ILE A 41 -5.37 -5.54 1.43
N GLY A 42 -6.47 -4.83 1.08
CA GLY A 42 -7.35 -5.18 -0.03
C GLY A 42 -8.73 -5.70 0.37
N MET A 43 -9.29 -5.25 1.49
CA MET A 43 -10.67 -5.59 1.87
C MET A 43 -11.67 -4.93 0.90
N ILE A 44 -12.14 -5.69 -0.08
CA ILE A 44 -13.02 -5.22 -1.17
C ILE A 44 -14.28 -4.50 -0.67
N PRO A 45 -15.01 -4.98 0.37
CA PRO A 45 -16.17 -4.25 0.88
C PRO A 45 -15.82 -2.84 1.37
N GLY A 46 -14.67 -2.68 2.05
CA GLY A 46 -14.17 -1.40 2.53
C GLY A 46 -13.81 -0.45 1.39
N ILE A 47 -13.12 -0.95 0.36
CA ILE A 47 -12.77 -0.18 -0.85
C ILE A 47 -14.05 0.34 -1.53
N LYS A 48 -15.05 -0.51 -1.72
CA LYS A 48 -16.33 -0.12 -2.34
C LYS A 48 -17.07 0.94 -1.52
N ARG A 49 -17.11 0.79 -0.18
CA ARG A 49 -17.74 1.76 0.72
C ARG A 49 -17.00 3.09 0.70
N LEU A 50 -15.66 3.07 0.76
CA LEU A 50 -14.84 4.30 0.66
C LEU A 50 -15.10 5.03 -0.66
N THR A 51 -15.13 4.30 -1.78
CA THR A 51 -15.39 4.87 -3.11
C THR A 51 -16.72 5.60 -3.19
N ARG A 52 -17.77 5.03 -2.57
CA ARG A 52 -19.11 5.61 -2.57
C ARG A 52 -19.25 6.79 -1.63
N ASP A 53 -18.77 6.63 -0.37
CA ASP A 53 -19.09 7.55 0.72
C ASP A 53 -18.03 8.65 0.90
N PHE A 54 -16.76 8.38 0.53
CA PHE A 54 -15.62 9.28 0.72
C PHE A 54 -14.68 9.30 -0.49
N PRO A 55 -15.17 9.67 -1.69
CA PRO A 55 -14.43 9.51 -2.95
C PRO A 55 -13.16 10.37 -3.07
N GLN A 56 -12.95 11.33 -2.19
CA GLN A 56 -11.78 12.20 -2.20
C GLN A 56 -10.71 11.81 -1.17
N VAL A 57 -10.95 10.80 -0.35
CA VAL A 57 -9.93 10.21 0.55
C VAL A 57 -8.87 9.49 -0.30
N ASN A 58 -7.60 9.65 0.04
CA ASN A 58 -6.52 8.94 -0.64
C ASN A 58 -6.51 7.48 -0.22
N LEU A 59 -6.37 6.58 -1.20
CA LEU A 59 -6.29 5.15 -0.97
C LEU A 59 -4.89 4.64 -1.30
N ALA A 60 -4.31 3.87 -0.38
CA ALA A 60 -3.10 3.10 -0.58
C ALA A 60 -3.42 1.60 -0.44
N PHE A 61 -2.90 0.79 -1.35
CA PHE A 61 -3.06 -0.65 -1.35
C PHE A 61 -1.73 -1.34 -1.08
N SER A 62 -1.68 -2.16 -0.04
CA SER A 62 -0.53 -3.00 0.30
C SER A 62 -0.45 -4.18 -0.67
N LEU A 63 0.32 -4.01 -1.74
CA LEU A 63 0.44 -4.99 -2.82
C LEU A 63 1.48 -6.08 -2.51
N HIS A 64 2.72 -5.67 -2.28
CA HIS A 64 3.93 -6.42 -1.90
C HIS A 64 4.34 -7.57 -2.82
N SER A 65 3.51 -8.03 -3.74
CA SER A 65 3.86 -8.92 -4.85
C SER A 65 2.85 -8.80 -6.00
N PRO A 66 3.31 -8.79 -7.26
CA PRO A 66 2.45 -8.86 -8.44
C PRO A 66 1.98 -10.30 -8.75
N PHE A 67 2.55 -11.31 -8.08
CA PHE A 67 2.25 -12.72 -8.29
C PHE A 67 1.25 -13.22 -7.25
N GLU A 68 0.14 -13.78 -7.71
CA GLU A 68 -0.97 -14.26 -6.87
C GLU A 68 -0.50 -15.25 -5.78
N LYS A 69 0.30 -16.26 -6.19
CA LYS A 69 0.81 -17.29 -5.27
C LYS A 69 1.72 -16.68 -4.20
N GLN A 70 2.72 -15.89 -4.62
CA GLN A 70 3.66 -15.26 -3.68
C GLN A 70 2.94 -14.28 -2.75
N ARG A 71 1.95 -13.53 -3.28
CA ARG A 71 1.16 -12.63 -2.44
C ARG A 71 0.37 -13.39 -1.39
N SER A 72 -0.16 -14.58 -1.71
CA SER A 72 -0.86 -15.44 -0.74
C SER A 72 0.08 -15.97 0.37
N GLU A 73 1.34 -16.21 0.02
CA GLU A 73 2.37 -16.63 0.98
C GLU A 73 2.80 -15.49 1.91
N LEU A 74 2.92 -14.27 1.38
CA LEU A 74 3.29 -13.07 2.15
C LEU A 74 2.10 -12.49 2.95
N MET A 75 0.89 -12.59 2.39
CA MET A 75 -0.32 -11.97 2.90
C MET A 75 -1.49 -12.96 2.83
N PRO A 76 -1.78 -13.70 3.91
CA PRO A 76 -2.84 -14.72 3.91
C PRO A 76 -4.22 -14.20 3.53
N ILE A 77 -4.51 -12.92 3.72
CA ILE A 77 -5.76 -12.25 3.31
C ILE A 77 -6.03 -12.40 1.81
N ASN A 78 -5.00 -12.63 0.99
CA ASN A 78 -5.14 -12.84 -0.45
C ASN A 78 -5.98 -14.08 -0.80
N GLN A 79 -6.08 -15.05 0.12
CA GLN A 79 -6.97 -16.21 -0.05
C GLN A 79 -8.45 -15.79 0.00
N THR A 80 -8.78 -14.80 0.84
CA THR A 80 -10.15 -14.26 0.95
C THR A 80 -10.46 -13.25 -0.15
N TYR A 81 -9.48 -12.37 -0.43
CA TYR A 81 -9.57 -11.34 -1.45
C TYR A 81 -8.42 -11.50 -2.45
N PRO A 82 -8.55 -12.38 -3.47
CA PRO A 82 -7.53 -12.62 -4.48
C PRO A 82 -7.12 -11.34 -5.20
N LEU A 83 -5.83 -11.20 -5.52
CA LEU A 83 -5.26 -9.99 -6.11
C LEU A 83 -6.05 -9.48 -7.32
N HIS A 84 -6.42 -10.38 -8.25
CA HIS A 84 -7.18 -9.96 -9.43
C HIS A 84 -8.52 -9.30 -9.08
N LYS A 85 -9.26 -9.83 -8.08
CA LYS A 85 -10.52 -9.22 -7.62
C LYS A 85 -10.31 -7.90 -6.88
N VAL A 86 -9.21 -7.79 -6.13
CA VAL A 86 -8.84 -6.52 -5.48
C VAL A 86 -8.51 -5.49 -6.55
N MET A 87 -7.72 -5.85 -7.57
CA MET A 87 -7.39 -4.95 -8.68
C MET A 87 -8.64 -4.47 -9.42
N ASP A 88 -9.63 -5.33 -9.66
CA ASP A 88 -10.92 -4.92 -10.27
C ASP A 88 -11.66 -3.88 -9.40
N ALA A 89 -11.65 -4.06 -8.07
CA ALA A 89 -12.25 -3.10 -7.14
C ALA A 89 -11.49 -1.77 -7.11
N LEU A 90 -10.16 -1.80 -7.24
CA LEU A 90 -9.30 -0.62 -7.31
C LEU A 90 -9.47 0.09 -8.66
N ASP A 91 -9.61 -0.63 -9.77
CA ASP A 91 -9.93 -0.04 -11.08
C ASP A 91 -11.27 0.71 -11.03
N ALA A 92 -12.29 0.11 -10.41
CA ALA A 92 -13.58 0.77 -10.20
C ALA A 92 -13.44 2.02 -9.32
N HIS A 93 -12.63 1.96 -8.26
CA HIS A 93 -12.32 3.12 -7.42
C HIS A 93 -11.66 4.25 -8.24
N VAL A 94 -10.61 3.95 -8.98
CA VAL A 94 -9.89 4.92 -9.83
C VAL A 94 -10.80 5.50 -10.91
N ALA A 95 -11.63 4.65 -11.55
CA ALA A 95 -12.57 5.08 -12.58
C ALA A 95 -13.62 6.06 -12.05
N ASN A 96 -14.13 5.82 -10.83
CA ASN A 96 -15.14 6.68 -10.21
C ASN A 96 -14.56 7.99 -9.65
N THR A 97 -13.41 7.90 -8.97
CA THR A 97 -12.85 9.01 -8.20
C THR A 97 -11.92 9.89 -9.02
N LYS A 98 -11.31 9.35 -10.08
CA LYS A 98 -10.20 9.97 -10.85
C LYS A 98 -9.04 10.38 -9.95
N ARG A 99 -8.91 9.71 -8.81
CA ARG A 99 -7.84 9.94 -7.83
C ARG A 99 -6.67 9.00 -8.08
N ARG A 100 -5.46 9.48 -7.75
CA ARG A 100 -4.27 8.64 -7.72
C ARG A 100 -4.45 7.54 -6.68
N LEU A 101 -4.11 6.32 -7.05
CA LEU A 101 -4.03 5.15 -6.18
C LEU A 101 -2.56 4.85 -5.88
N PHE A 102 -2.23 4.65 -4.61
CA PHE A 102 -0.89 4.31 -4.18
C PHE A 102 -0.76 2.80 -3.99
N LEU A 103 0.22 2.18 -4.65
CA LEU A 103 0.58 0.78 -4.46
C LEU A 103 1.81 0.72 -3.54
N ALA A 104 1.59 0.37 -2.28
CA ALA A 104 2.68 0.17 -1.33
C ALA A 104 3.37 -1.16 -1.60
N TYR A 105 4.69 -1.15 -1.78
CA TYR A 105 5.50 -2.30 -2.10
C TYR A 105 6.73 -2.35 -1.19
N ILE A 106 6.67 -3.20 -0.14
CA ILE A 106 7.81 -3.43 0.74
C ILE A 106 8.83 -4.29 0.01
N MET A 107 10.07 -3.82 -0.04
CA MET A 107 11.19 -4.47 -0.74
C MET A 107 11.88 -5.48 0.19
N LEU A 108 11.67 -6.75 -0.06
CA LEU A 108 12.24 -7.89 0.71
C LEU A 108 13.36 -8.52 -0.09
N GLY A 109 14.59 -8.48 0.44
CA GLY A 109 15.79 -8.94 -0.22
C GLY A 109 15.73 -10.42 -0.64
N GLY A 110 15.93 -10.69 -1.93
CA GLY A 110 15.88 -12.03 -2.51
C GLY A 110 14.49 -12.68 -2.59
N ILE A 111 13.43 -11.95 -2.23
CA ILE A 111 12.06 -12.49 -2.21
C ILE A 111 11.20 -11.84 -3.30
N ASN A 112 11.06 -10.50 -3.29
CA ASN A 112 10.17 -9.79 -4.20
C ASN A 112 10.84 -8.60 -4.91
N ASP A 113 12.16 -8.51 -4.88
CA ASP A 113 12.96 -7.36 -5.32
C ASP A 113 13.70 -7.57 -6.66
N SER A 114 13.43 -8.68 -7.36
CA SER A 114 14.11 -8.98 -8.63
C SER A 114 13.55 -8.15 -9.80
N ALA A 115 14.33 -8.07 -10.88
CA ALA A 115 13.90 -7.46 -12.14
C ALA A 115 12.62 -8.10 -12.71
N GLU A 116 12.41 -9.40 -12.49
CA GLU A 116 11.18 -10.10 -12.88
C GLU A 116 9.96 -9.55 -12.15
N HIS A 117 10.07 -9.33 -10.84
CA HIS A 117 9.01 -8.70 -10.04
C HIS A 117 8.69 -7.28 -10.51
N ALA A 118 9.71 -6.48 -10.83
CA ALA A 118 9.52 -5.13 -11.36
C ALA A 118 8.80 -5.14 -12.71
N LYS A 119 9.17 -6.04 -13.63
CA LYS A 119 8.51 -6.21 -14.94
C LYS A 119 7.08 -6.70 -14.78
N ALA A 120 6.84 -7.66 -13.90
CA ALA A 120 5.50 -8.18 -13.61
C ALA A 120 4.60 -7.10 -12.99
N LEU A 121 5.13 -6.27 -12.08
CA LEU A 121 4.41 -5.14 -11.52
C LEU A 121 4.10 -4.09 -12.60
N ALA A 122 5.05 -3.79 -13.48
CA ALA A 122 4.83 -2.91 -14.61
C ALA A 122 3.69 -3.43 -15.51
N HIS A 123 3.72 -4.71 -15.85
CA HIS A 123 2.67 -5.34 -16.64
C HIS A 123 1.30 -5.29 -15.94
N LEU A 124 1.26 -5.60 -14.64
CA LEU A 124 0.04 -5.52 -13.83
C LEU A 124 -0.60 -4.13 -13.88
N ILE A 125 0.20 -3.06 -13.81
CA ILE A 125 -0.29 -1.68 -13.86
C ILE A 125 -0.71 -1.30 -15.28
N LEU A 126 0.12 -1.58 -16.28
CA LEU A 126 -0.17 -1.20 -17.68
C LEU A 126 -1.40 -1.92 -18.24
N SER A 127 -1.67 -3.15 -17.78
CA SER A 127 -2.88 -3.90 -18.15
C SER A 127 -4.18 -3.25 -17.64
N ARG A 128 -4.12 -2.22 -16.77
CA ARG A 128 -5.29 -1.45 -16.34
C ARG A 128 -5.78 -0.42 -17.38
N GLY A 129 -5.13 -0.38 -18.53
CA GLY A 129 -5.57 0.43 -19.68
C GLY A 129 -5.41 1.93 -19.47
N ALA A 130 -6.37 2.71 -19.96
CA ALA A 130 -6.29 4.17 -20.05
C ALA A 130 -6.12 4.90 -18.69
N LEU A 131 -6.45 4.25 -17.57
CA LEU A 131 -6.32 4.85 -16.24
C LEU A 131 -5.04 4.42 -15.50
N SER A 132 -4.17 3.63 -16.14
CA SER A 132 -2.92 3.15 -15.54
C SER A 132 -2.00 4.26 -15.02
N TYR A 133 -2.05 5.46 -15.61
CA TYR A 133 -1.28 6.63 -15.16
C TYR A 133 -1.67 7.15 -13.78
N LEU A 134 -2.83 6.76 -13.26
CA LEU A 134 -3.27 7.10 -11.90
C LEU A 134 -2.70 6.16 -10.82
N TYR A 135 -2.07 5.07 -11.23
CA TYR A 135 -1.39 4.18 -10.29
C TYR A 135 0.03 4.69 -10.00
N HIS A 136 0.35 4.77 -8.73
CA HIS A 136 1.66 5.21 -8.24
C HIS A 136 2.25 4.14 -7.32
N VAL A 137 3.51 3.79 -7.53
CA VAL A 137 4.20 2.79 -6.71
C VAL A 137 5.04 3.50 -5.65
N ASP A 138 4.80 3.15 -4.39
CA ASP A 138 5.67 3.50 -3.26
C ASP A 138 6.57 2.29 -2.95
N LEU A 139 7.84 2.33 -3.32
CA LEU A 139 8.84 1.35 -2.91
C LEU A 139 9.27 1.66 -1.47
N ILE A 140 9.05 0.71 -0.59
CA ILE A 140 9.31 0.87 0.85
C ILE A 140 10.45 -0.07 1.21
N PRO A 141 11.66 0.45 1.53
CA PRO A 141 12.72 -0.38 2.08
C PRO A 141 12.23 -1.09 3.35
N TYR A 142 12.53 -2.39 3.46
CA TYR A 142 12.09 -3.16 4.62
C TYR A 142 12.87 -2.73 5.88
N ASN A 143 12.14 -2.49 6.97
CA ASN A 143 12.73 -2.29 8.30
C ASN A 143 12.77 -3.63 9.04
N ALA A 144 13.97 -4.16 9.26
CA ALA A 144 14.13 -5.32 10.11
C ALA A 144 13.83 -4.95 11.57
N THR A 145 13.05 -5.81 12.23
CA THR A 145 12.90 -5.79 13.68
C THR A 145 13.61 -7.00 14.24
N ASP A 146 14.01 -7.00 15.51
CA ASP A 146 14.71 -8.13 16.14
C ASP A 146 13.95 -9.45 16.00
N LYS A 147 12.61 -9.39 16.03
CA LYS A 147 11.73 -10.56 15.87
C LYS A 147 11.58 -11.03 14.41
N THR A 148 11.74 -10.14 13.43
CA THR A 148 11.55 -10.44 11.99
C THR A 148 12.85 -10.58 11.21
N ALA A 149 13.98 -10.13 11.74
CA ALA A 149 15.29 -10.18 11.09
C ALA A 149 15.74 -11.61 10.70
N ARG A 150 15.20 -12.64 11.37
CA ARG A 150 15.46 -14.05 11.03
C ARG A 150 14.68 -14.54 9.81
N LYS A 151 13.60 -13.84 9.42
CA LYS A 151 12.70 -14.27 8.34
C LYS A 151 12.88 -13.47 7.08
N PHE A 152 13.15 -12.17 7.19
CA PHE A 152 13.26 -11.25 6.06
C PHE A 152 14.49 -10.37 6.19
N THR A 153 15.08 -10.03 5.06
CA THR A 153 16.18 -9.08 4.94
C THR A 153 15.76 -7.89 4.08
N ALA A 154 16.36 -6.73 4.32
CA ALA A 154 16.14 -5.57 3.46
C ALA A 154 16.82 -5.80 2.10
N SER A 155 16.18 -5.33 1.04
CA SER A 155 16.80 -5.24 -0.29
C SER A 155 17.98 -4.26 -0.25
N ASN A 156 19.04 -4.56 -0.96
CA ASN A 156 20.15 -3.63 -1.10
C ASN A 156 19.78 -2.45 -2.00
N HIS A 157 20.56 -1.39 -1.92
CA HIS A 157 20.31 -0.15 -2.67
C HIS A 157 20.28 -0.35 -4.20
N GLU A 158 21.14 -1.23 -4.71
CA GLU A 158 21.23 -1.53 -6.14
C GLU A 158 19.96 -2.23 -6.64
N ALA A 159 19.43 -3.21 -5.89
CA ALA A 159 18.18 -3.88 -6.22
C ALA A 159 16.99 -2.90 -6.22
N ILE A 160 16.90 -2.02 -5.20
CA ILE A 160 15.85 -1.01 -5.12
C ILE A 160 15.94 -0.03 -6.29
N LYS A 161 17.16 0.43 -6.61
CA LYS A 161 17.40 1.32 -7.74
C LYS A 161 17.02 0.67 -9.05
N ASN A 162 17.50 -0.55 -9.32
CA ASN A 162 17.18 -1.29 -10.54
C ASN A 162 15.67 -1.53 -10.69
N PHE A 163 15.00 -1.89 -9.62
CA PHE A 163 13.54 -2.06 -9.60
C PHE A 163 12.82 -0.75 -9.97
N SER A 164 13.24 0.37 -9.39
CA SER A 164 12.73 1.70 -9.71
C SER A 164 12.98 2.09 -11.15
N ASP A 165 14.20 1.86 -11.66
CA ASP A 165 14.59 2.17 -13.04
C ASP A 165 13.75 1.38 -14.07
N ILE A 166 13.43 0.11 -13.78
CA ILE A 166 12.54 -0.71 -14.61
C ILE A 166 11.13 -0.12 -14.66
N LEU A 167 10.58 0.30 -13.50
CA LEU A 167 9.26 0.94 -13.46
C LEU A 167 9.26 2.27 -14.23
N HIS A 168 10.27 3.12 -14.03
CA HIS A 168 10.42 4.38 -14.76
C HIS A 168 10.53 4.18 -16.28
N SER A 169 11.32 3.19 -16.74
CA SER A 169 11.45 2.85 -18.15
C SER A 169 10.12 2.44 -18.79
N ASN A 170 9.19 1.90 -17.98
CA ASN A 170 7.82 1.59 -18.38
C ASN A 170 6.85 2.76 -18.14
N ARG A 171 7.34 3.98 -17.86
CA ARG A 171 6.56 5.19 -17.63
C ARG A 171 5.59 5.09 -16.44
N ILE A 172 5.92 4.25 -15.45
CA ILE A 172 5.14 4.12 -14.22
C ILE A 172 5.66 5.12 -13.20
N SER A 173 4.73 5.84 -12.57
CA SER A 173 5.05 6.75 -11.48
C SER A 173 5.49 5.94 -10.26
N VAL A 174 6.73 6.16 -9.80
CA VAL A 174 7.30 5.45 -8.66
C VAL A 174 8.08 6.41 -7.76
N ALA A 175 8.03 6.17 -6.45
CA ALA A 175 8.87 6.83 -5.46
C ALA A 175 9.49 5.80 -4.52
N ILE A 176 10.72 6.04 -4.09
CA ILE A 176 11.37 5.29 -3.03
C ILE A 176 11.13 6.07 -1.73
N ARG A 177 10.48 5.44 -0.75
CA ARG A 177 10.24 6.08 0.55
C ARG A 177 11.55 6.17 1.33
N MET A 178 11.84 7.35 1.84
CA MET A 178 12.95 7.54 2.77
C MET A 178 12.56 6.97 4.14
N GLN A 179 13.51 6.29 4.76
CA GLN A 179 13.38 5.80 6.13
C GLN A 179 13.90 6.86 7.09
N PHE A 180 13.12 7.14 8.14
CA PHE A 180 13.50 8.01 9.24
C PHE A 180 13.25 7.28 10.56
N GLY A 181 14.10 7.54 11.57
CA GLY A 181 13.91 7.05 12.93
C GLY A 181 14.30 5.56 13.15
N SER A 182 15.07 4.97 12.26
CA SER A 182 15.61 3.61 12.46
C SER A 182 16.56 3.52 13.66
N ASP A 183 17.23 4.61 13.98
CA ASP A 183 18.14 4.77 15.11
C ASP A 183 17.45 4.84 16.48
N ILE A 184 16.16 5.17 16.49
CA ILE A 184 15.32 5.27 17.70
C ILE A 184 14.16 4.26 17.70
N GLY A 185 14.22 3.23 16.87
CA GLY A 185 13.17 2.21 16.80
C GLY A 185 11.81 2.70 16.29
N ALA A 186 11.72 3.90 15.68
CA ALA A 186 10.46 4.51 15.24
C ALA A 186 10.05 4.13 13.82
N GLY A 187 10.71 3.16 13.20
CA GLY A 187 10.33 2.65 11.88
C GLY A 187 9.00 1.88 11.92
N CYS A 188 8.35 1.76 10.75
CA CYS A 188 7.08 1.04 10.63
C CYS A 188 7.20 -0.39 11.17
N GLY A 189 6.35 -0.76 12.14
CA GLY A 189 6.30 -2.08 12.76
C GLY A 189 7.29 -2.29 13.91
N GLN A 190 8.24 -1.41 14.16
CA GLN A 190 9.23 -1.57 15.23
C GLN A 190 8.61 -1.46 16.63
N LEU A 191 7.83 -0.43 16.91
CA LEU A 191 7.17 -0.27 18.22
C LEU A 191 6.24 -1.43 18.60
N TYR A 192 5.59 -2.06 17.62
CA TYR A 192 4.73 -3.23 17.88
C TYR A 192 5.50 -4.46 18.37
N ALA A 193 6.78 -4.58 18.01
CA ALA A 193 7.61 -5.70 18.44
C ALA A 193 8.04 -5.56 19.90
N ASP A 194 8.18 -4.34 20.40
CA ASP A 194 8.69 -4.04 21.75
C ASP A 194 7.60 -4.14 22.84
N GLU A 195 6.32 -3.98 22.51
CA GLU A 195 5.21 -4.00 23.47
C GLU A 195 4.67 -5.41 23.85
N ARG A 196 5.27 -6.50 23.34
CA ARG A 196 4.79 -7.88 23.54
C ARG A 196 5.74 -8.80 24.31
N ASP A 197 6.65 -8.24 25.09
CA ASP A 197 7.46 -9.01 26.06
C ASP A 197 6.85 -8.98 27.45
#